data_ddf1f00bfdf1ea22a135ed67c0f8fa16
#
_entry.id   ddf1f00bfdf1ea22a135ed67c0f8fa16
#
_cell.length_a   1.000
_cell.length_b   1.000
_cell.length_c   1.000
_cell.angle_alpha   90.00
_cell.angle_beta   90.00
_cell.angle_gamma   90.00
#
_symmetry.space_group_name_H-M   'P 1'
#
loop_
_entity.id
_entity.type
_entity.pdbx_description
1 polymer ?
#
loop_
_entity_poly.entity_id
_entity_poly.type
_entity_poly.pdbx_seq_one_letter_code
_entity_poly.pdbx_strand_id
1 'polypeptide(L)'
;MYSINKTQGPRALWKGMGSTFIVQGITLGAEGIISEFTPLPRELSYKWSPKQIGEHLVLKGLSYMIAMPFYSASLIETVQSEIIRDNTGILDCLKEGIGRALGFGVPHSKRLLPLLALTFPTVLHGVLHYIISSAVQKLVLFFLKKENSHNLATDNSSSVQSMLDAYFPELIASFAASLCADVILYPLETVLHRLHIQGTRTIIDNTDLGYEVLPINTQYEGMRDCINTIKREEGVLGFYKGFGAVVVQYTLHVAILQFTKILYSTLLQNVS
;
A
#
# COMPACT_ATOMS: atom_id res chain seq x y z
N MET A 1 -14.61 3.66 12.65
CA MET A 1 -15.41 4.09 11.48
C MET A 1 -16.70 4.82 11.84
N TYR A 2 -17.56 4.29 12.69
CA TYR A 2 -18.81 4.96 13.09
C TYR A 2 -18.57 6.35 13.71
N SER A 3 -17.62 6.49 14.63
CA SER A 3 -17.27 7.75 15.27
C SER A 3 -16.75 8.78 14.26
N ILE A 4 -15.86 8.38 13.36
CA ILE A 4 -15.31 9.25 12.29
C ILE A 4 -16.42 9.72 11.34
N ASN A 5 -17.31 8.82 10.94
CA ASN A 5 -18.43 9.17 10.06
C ASN A 5 -19.41 10.14 10.74
N LYS A 6 -19.62 10.00 12.06
CA LYS A 6 -20.49 10.88 12.84
C LYS A 6 -19.90 12.28 13.03
N THR A 7 -18.57 12.41 13.18
CA THR A 7 -17.89 13.68 13.47
C THR A 7 -17.46 14.42 12.21
N GLN A 8 -16.96 13.71 11.18
CA GLN A 8 -16.40 14.30 9.96
C GLN A 8 -17.26 14.05 8.70
N GLY A 9 -18.33 13.24 8.83
CA GLY A 9 -19.18 12.89 7.72
C GLY A 9 -18.61 11.80 6.80
N PRO A 10 -19.40 11.34 5.79
CA PRO A 10 -19.00 10.23 4.91
C PRO A 10 -17.79 10.54 4.03
N ARG A 11 -17.51 11.81 3.73
CA ARG A 11 -16.35 12.23 2.93
C ARG A 11 -15.02 11.88 3.58
N ALA A 12 -14.96 11.81 4.91
CA ALA A 12 -13.75 11.42 5.64
C ALA A 12 -13.26 10.00 5.31
N LEU A 13 -14.14 9.12 4.86
CA LEU A 13 -13.79 7.76 4.43
C LEU A 13 -12.99 7.72 3.13
N TRP A 14 -13.06 8.79 2.32
CA TRP A 14 -12.35 8.92 1.04
C TRP A 14 -11.08 9.76 1.15
N LYS A 15 -10.76 10.20 2.36
CA LYS A 15 -9.57 11.01 2.63
C LYS A 15 -8.30 10.22 2.31
N GLY A 16 -7.35 10.87 1.65
CA GLY A 16 -6.08 10.25 1.26
C GLY A 16 -6.15 9.35 0.00
N MET A 17 -7.35 9.09 -0.57
CA MET A 17 -7.45 8.27 -1.77
C MET A 17 -6.71 8.92 -2.97
N GLY A 18 -6.88 10.22 -3.15
CA GLY A 18 -6.19 10.95 -4.23
C GLY A 18 -4.68 10.94 -4.08
N SER A 19 -4.17 11.17 -2.87
CA SER A 19 -2.74 11.16 -2.60
C SER A 19 -2.12 9.77 -2.74
N THR A 20 -2.85 8.70 -2.44
CA THR A 20 -2.41 7.32 -2.68
C THR A 20 -2.20 7.05 -4.17
N PHE A 21 -3.11 7.50 -5.04
CA PHE A 21 -2.93 7.39 -6.49
C PHE A 21 -1.71 8.18 -6.99
N ILE A 22 -1.47 9.38 -6.45
CA ILE A 22 -0.29 10.18 -6.77
C ILE A 22 0.99 9.43 -6.40
N VAL A 23 1.05 8.85 -5.20
CA VAL A 23 2.22 8.08 -4.75
C VAL A 23 2.47 6.88 -5.66
N GLN A 24 1.43 6.14 -6.03
CA GLN A 24 1.55 5.02 -6.98
C GLN A 24 2.04 5.50 -8.35
N GLY A 25 1.48 6.60 -8.87
CA GLY A 25 1.91 7.21 -10.12
C GLY A 25 3.38 7.63 -10.11
N ILE A 26 3.85 8.25 -9.02
CA ILE A 26 5.25 8.64 -8.82
C ILE A 26 6.15 7.39 -8.76
N THR A 27 5.74 6.35 -8.05
CA THR A 27 6.52 5.11 -7.95
C THR A 27 6.69 4.45 -9.32
N LEU A 28 5.60 4.31 -10.08
CA LEU A 28 5.63 3.74 -11.43
C LEU A 28 6.40 4.63 -12.42
N GLY A 29 6.25 5.95 -12.32
CA GLY A 29 6.98 6.92 -13.12
C GLY A 29 8.48 6.87 -12.84
N ALA A 30 8.87 6.85 -11.56
CA ALA A 30 10.27 6.70 -11.15
C ALA A 30 10.88 5.39 -11.67
N GLU A 31 10.15 4.27 -11.56
CA GLU A 31 10.58 2.98 -12.10
C GLU A 31 10.80 3.04 -13.62
N GLY A 32 9.88 3.66 -14.36
CA GLY A 32 10.02 3.87 -15.81
C GLY A 32 11.23 4.71 -16.17
N ILE A 33 11.39 5.86 -15.53
CA ILE A 33 12.51 6.78 -15.77
C ILE A 33 13.84 6.11 -15.45
N ILE A 34 13.98 5.51 -14.27
CA ILE A 34 15.24 4.86 -13.88
C ILE A 34 15.59 3.73 -14.84
N SER A 35 14.61 2.90 -15.25
CA SER A 35 14.85 1.79 -16.17
C SER A 35 15.25 2.26 -17.59
N GLU A 36 14.88 3.48 -17.99
CA GLU A 36 15.26 4.06 -19.28
C GLU A 36 16.69 4.61 -19.27
N PHE A 37 17.11 5.22 -18.15
CA PHE A 37 18.46 5.79 -18.02
C PHE A 37 19.50 4.80 -17.46
N THR A 38 19.08 3.63 -16.99
CA THR A 38 19.98 2.64 -16.39
C THR A 38 19.77 1.25 -17.03
N PRO A 39 20.78 0.37 -17.04
CA PRO A 39 20.64 -0.99 -17.56
C PRO A 39 19.81 -1.91 -16.64
N LEU A 40 19.00 -1.35 -15.72
CA LEU A 40 18.21 -2.13 -14.76
C LEU A 40 16.92 -2.63 -15.41
N PRO A 41 16.64 -3.95 -15.38
CA PRO A 41 15.48 -4.53 -16.05
C PRO A 41 14.20 -4.18 -15.32
N ARG A 42 13.22 -3.62 -16.06
CA ARG A 42 11.87 -3.35 -15.54
C ARG A 42 11.05 -4.61 -15.35
N GLU A 43 11.25 -5.60 -16.23
CA GLU A 43 10.55 -6.87 -16.20
C GLU A 43 11.55 -8.03 -16.08
N LEU A 44 11.17 -9.05 -15.33
CA LEU A 44 11.95 -10.27 -15.19
C LEU A 44 11.65 -11.20 -16.37
N SER A 45 12.70 -11.53 -17.15
CA SER A 45 12.61 -12.52 -18.23
C SER A 45 12.26 -13.90 -17.69
N TYR A 46 11.68 -14.76 -18.55
CA TYR A 46 11.31 -16.13 -18.19
C TYR A 46 12.49 -17.00 -17.70
N LYS A 47 13.70 -16.75 -18.22
CA LYS A 47 14.96 -17.40 -17.76
C LYS A 47 15.63 -16.51 -16.69
N TRP A 48 15.42 -16.85 -15.47
CA TRP A 48 15.93 -16.12 -14.29
C TRP A 48 17.43 -16.27 -14.11
N SER A 49 18.15 -15.15 -14.18
CA SER A 49 19.50 -15.05 -13.65
C SER A 49 19.44 -14.40 -12.26
N PRO A 50 20.15 -14.91 -11.24
CA PRO A 50 20.22 -14.27 -9.93
C PRO A 50 20.64 -12.81 -10.00
N LYS A 51 21.50 -12.47 -10.98
CA LYS A 51 21.95 -11.11 -11.25
C LYS A 51 20.79 -10.21 -11.68
N GLN A 52 19.97 -10.64 -12.61
CA GLN A 52 18.79 -9.87 -13.09
C GLN A 52 17.77 -9.64 -11.99
N ILE A 53 17.58 -10.61 -11.08
CA ILE A 53 16.71 -10.44 -9.90
C ILE A 53 17.28 -9.35 -9.00
N GLY A 54 18.58 -9.38 -8.72
CA GLY A 54 19.24 -8.36 -7.91
C GLY A 54 19.13 -6.96 -8.53
N GLU A 55 19.39 -6.83 -9.82
CA GLU A 55 19.25 -5.57 -10.58
C GLU A 55 17.82 -5.04 -10.54
N HIS A 56 16.82 -5.92 -10.70
CA HIS A 56 15.41 -5.54 -10.61
C HIS A 56 15.01 -5.10 -9.19
N LEU A 57 15.51 -5.77 -8.15
CA LEU A 57 15.26 -5.37 -6.75
C LEU A 57 15.91 -4.02 -6.42
N VAL A 58 17.08 -3.74 -6.99
CA VAL A 58 17.70 -2.41 -6.87
C VAL A 58 16.85 -1.35 -7.54
N LEU A 59 16.31 -1.62 -8.74
CA LEU A 59 15.37 -0.71 -9.41
C LEU A 59 14.15 -0.41 -8.53
N LYS A 60 13.52 -1.42 -7.97
CA LYS A 60 12.38 -1.27 -7.05
C LYS A 60 12.75 -0.46 -5.81
N GLY A 61 13.90 -0.76 -5.20
CA GLY A 61 14.39 -0.02 -4.02
C GLY A 61 14.62 1.46 -4.30
N LEU A 62 15.23 1.80 -5.44
CA LEU A 62 15.43 3.19 -5.88
C LEU A 62 14.09 3.90 -6.14
N SER A 63 13.13 3.22 -6.76
CA SER A 63 11.79 3.78 -7.01
C SER A 63 11.06 4.08 -5.70
N TYR A 64 11.12 3.19 -4.71
CA TYR A 64 10.55 3.43 -3.38
C TYR A 64 11.26 4.56 -2.62
N MET A 65 12.57 4.70 -2.79
CA MET A 65 13.33 5.79 -2.18
C MET A 65 12.90 7.15 -2.73
N ILE A 66 12.65 7.27 -4.04
CA ILE A 66 12.16 8.49 -4.68
C ILE A 66 10.71 8.77 -4.26
N ALA A 67 9.87 7.76 -4.16
CA ALA A 67 8.47 7.91 -3.77
C ALA A 67 8.27 8.19 -2.27
N MET A 68 9.26 7.91 -1.42
CA MET A 68 9.16 7.95 0.04
C MET A 68 8.70 9.31 0.61
N PRO A 69 9.18 10.48 0.15
CA PRO A 69 8.71 11.78 0.66
C PRO A 69 7.21 11.99 0.41
N PHE A 70 6.73 11.53 -0.75
CA PHE A 70 5.31 11.61 -1.14
C PHE A 70 4.47 10.62 -0.37
N TYR A 71 4.98 9.43 -0.13
CA TYR A 71 4.34 8.42 0.73
C TYR A 71 4.16 8.95 2.16
N SER A 72 5.21 9.58 2.73
CA SER A 72 5.12 10.22 4.04
C SER A 72 4.07 11.33 4.06
N ALA A 73 4.03 12.19 3.04
CA ALA A 73 3.05 13.26 2.92
C ALA A 73 1.61 12.71 2.80
N SER A 74 1.40 11.66 2.01
CA SER A 74 0.10 10.97 1.86
C SER A 74 -0.39 10.36 3.17
N LEU A 75 0.48 9.69 3.93
CA LEU A 75 0.12 9.13 5.23
C LEU A 75 -0.31 10.22 6.21
N ILE A 76 0.45 11.31 6.28
CA ILE A 76 0.13 12.44 7.16
C ILE A 76 -1.19 13.08 6.74
N GLU A 77 -1.43 13.28 5.45
CA GLU A 77 -2.69 13.80 4.94
C GLU A 77 -3.87 12.91 5.36
N THR A 78 -3.72 11.61 5.26
CA THR A 78 -4.77 10.65 5.64
C THR A 78 -5.11 10.72 7.13
N VAL A 79 -4.11 10.92 7.98
CA VAL A 79 -4.25 10.89 9.44
C VAL A 79 -4.57 12.26 10.04
N GLN A 80 -4.16 13.37 9.42
CA GLN A 80 -4.41 14.73 9.92
C GLN A 80 -5.89 15.08 9.96
N SER A 81 -6.31 15.80 11.02
CA SER A 81 -7.67 16.34 11.11
C SER A 81 -7.91 17.47 10.11
N GLU A 82 -9.13 17.54 9.56
CA GLU A 82 -9.57 18.62 8.66
C GLU A 82 -9.59 20.00 9.35
N ILE A 83 -9.68 20.04 10.68
CA ILE A 83 -9.66 21.30 11.46
C ILE A 83 -8.31 22.01 11.33
N ILE A 84 -7.22 21.27 11.08
CA ILE A 84 -5.87 21.84 10.98
C ILE A 84 -5.55 22.27 9.55
N ARG A 85 -6.24 21.69 8.59
CA ARG A 85 -5.93 21.85 7.17
C ARG A 85 -7.21 22.20 6.41
N ASP A 86 -7.46 23.51 6.24
CA ASP A 86 -8.53 23.99 5.39
C ASP A 86 -8.25 23.60 3.93
N ASN A 87 -9.20 22.89 3.31
CA ASN A 87 -9.21 22.52 1.88
C ASN A 87 -7.91 21.89 1.35
N THR A 88 -7.68 20.63 1.66
CA THR A 88 -6.61 19.84 1.02
C THR A 88 -6.92 19.59 -0.45
N GLY A 89 -6.22 20.28 -1.32
CA GLY A 89 -6.19 19.97 -2.75
C GLY A 89 -5.37 18.69 -3.00
N ILE A 90 -5.75 17.90 -4.01
CA ILE A 90 -5.02 16.68 -4.42
C ILE A 90 -3.53 16.96 -4.66
N LEU A 91 -3.20 18.18 -5.10
CA LEU A 91 -1.82 18.61 -5.37
C LEU A 91 -1.03 19.00 -4.11
N ASP A 92 -1.66 19.13 -2.95
CA ASP A 92 -0.96 19.50 -1.72
C ASP A 92 -0.02 18.39 -1.24
N CYS A 93 -0.38 17.13 -1.44
CA CYS A 93 0.52 15.99 -1.20
C CYS A 93 1.79 16.09 -2.05
N LEU A 94 1.66 16.49 -3.32
CA LEU A 94 2.80 16.67 -4.22
C LEU A 94 3.70 17.82 -3.75
N LYS A 95 3.10 18.98 -3.43
CA LYS A 95 3.81 20.15 -2.92
C LYS A 95 4.54 19.86 -1.61
N GLU A 96 3.88 19.18 -0.68
CA GLU A 96 4.48 18.79 0.60
C GLU A 96 5.58 17.74 0.43
N GLY A 97 5.38 16.76 -0.46
CA GLY A 97 6.39 15.75 -0.79
C GLY A 97 7.64 16.39 -1.40
N ILE A 98 7.49 17.32 -2.34
CA ILE A 98 8.61 18.08 -2.93
C ILE A 98 9.31 18.93 -1.85
N GLY A 99 8.52 19.65 -1.03
CA GLY A 99 9.05 20.46 0.07
C GLY A 99 9.90 19.65 1.03
N ARG A 100 9.43 18.44 1.38
CA ARG A 100 10.17 17.50 2.23
C ARG A 100 11.42 16.96 1.55
N ALA A 101 11.35 16.59 0.27
CA ALA A 101 12.47 16.08 -0.50
C ALA A 101 13.60 17.11 -0.61
N LEU A 102 13.25 18.37 -0.79
CA LEU A 102 14.19 19.50 -0.93
C LEU A 102 14.61 20.12 0.41
N GLY A 103 14.03 19.67 1.52
CA GLY A 103 14.32 20.23 2.86
C GLY A 103 13.71 21.62 3.10
N PHE A 104 12.84 22.12 2.24
CA PHE A 104 12.20 23.44 2.38
C PHE A 104 10.96 23.42 3.28
N GLY A 105 10.48 22.26 3.68
CA GLY A 105 9.37 22.13 4.59
C GLY A 105 9.84 22.33 6.03
N VAL A 106 9.39 23.38 6.71
CA VAL A 106 9.55 23.49 8.16
C VAL A 106 8.73 22.35 8.76
N PRO A 107 9.35 21.37 9.44
CA PRO A 107 8.58 20.36 10.12
C PRO A 107 7.69 21.06 11.14
N HIS A 108 6.39 20.89 11.04
CA HIS A 108 5.42 21.45 11.99
C HIS A 108 5.64 20.92 13.43
N SER A 109 6.55 19.98 13.60
CA SER A 109 6.93 19.42 14.88
C SER A 109 8.41 19.04 14.89
N LYS A 110 9.12 19.40 15.96
CA LYS A 110 10.49 18.96 16.25
C LYS A 110 10.63 17.44 16.47
N ARG A 111 9.51 16.72 16.51
CA ARG A 111 9.45 15.27 16.74
C ARG A 111 9.37 14.45 15.44
N LEU A 112 9.20 15.10 14.29
CA LEU A 112 9.24 14.42 13.00
C LEU A 112 10.64 13.84 12.75
N LEU A 113 10.69 12.55 12.42
CA LEU A 113 11.94 11.90 12.05
C LEU A 113 12.48 12.45 10.72
N PRO A 114 13.80 12.57 10.59
CA PRO A 114 14.42 12.96 9.33
C PRO A 114 14.12 11.91 8.26
N LEU A 115 13.93 12.34 7.01
CA LEU A 115 13.61 11.45 5.89
C LEU A 115 14.62 10.31 5.73
N LEU A 116 15.91 10.55 5.98
CA LEU A 116 16.94 9.52 5.91
C LEU A 116 16.69 8.35 6.87
N ALA A 117 16.19 8.63 8.09
CA ALA A 117 15.85 7.59 9.05
C ALA A 117 14.63 6.76 8.62
N LEU A 118 13.73 7.37 7.83
CA LEU A 118 12.53 6.71 7.29
C LEU A 118 12.81 5.95 5.99
N THR A 119 13.89 6.27 5.29
CA THR A 119 14.22 5.64 3.99
C THR A 119 14.42 4.13 4.14
N PHE A 120 15.25 3.72 5.10
CA PHE A 120 15.54 2.30 5.30
C PHE A 120 14.29 1.44 5.58
N PRO A 121 13.45 1.76 6.58
CA PRO A 121 12.25 0.94 6.83
C PRO A 121 11.26 0.97 5.67
N THR A 122 11.13 2.09 4.95
CA THR A 122 10.21 2.21 3.81
C THR A 122 10.67 1.36 2.62
N VAL A 123 11.94 1.45 2.25
CA VAL A 123 12.52 0.65 1.16
C VAL A 123 12.49 -0.83 1.52
N LEU A 124 12.85 -1.18 2.75
CA LEU A 124 12.81 -2.56 3.23
C LEU A 124 11.39 -3.15 3.13
N HIS A 125 10.38 -2.43 3.62
CA HIS A 125 8.98 -2.86 3.51
C HIS A 125 8.56 -3.05 2.05
N GLY A 126 8.81 -2.05 1.19
CA GLY A 126 8.42 -2.10 -0.22
C GLY A 126 9.08 -3.25 -0.98
N VAL A 127 10.38 -3.47 -0.78
CA VAL A 127 11.12 -4.57 -1.43
C VAL A 127 10.64 -5.93 -0.93
N LEU A 128 10.46 -6.11 0.39
CA LEU A 128 9.95 -7.35 0.95
C LEU A 128 8.53 -7.64 0.48
N HIS A 129 7.66 -6.63 0.45
CA HIS A 129 6.29 -6.77 -0.08
C HIS A 129 6.31 -7.23 -1.54
N TYR A 130 7.16 -6.62 -2.37
CA TYR A 130 7.33 -7.02 -3.76
C TYR A 130 7.81 -8.48 -3.89
N ILE A 131 8.80 -8.90 -3.11
CA ILE A 131 9.35 -10.27 -3.15
C ILE A 131 8.27 -11.28 -2.76
N ILE A 132 7.59 -11.07 -1.64
CA ILE A 132 6.56 -11.98 -1.12
C ILE A 132 5.39 -12.05 -2.10
N SER A 133 4.88 -10.90 -2.54
CA SER A 133 3.78 -10.81 -3.50
C SER A 133 4.12 -11.53 -4.82
N SER A 134 5.29 -11.26 -5.39
CA SER A 134 5.72 -11.93 -6.63
C SER A 134 5.90 -13.44 -6.46
N ALA A 135 6.42 -13.91 -5.33
CA ALA A 135 6.58 -15.33 -5.05
C ALA A 135 5.23 -16.03 -4.92
N VAL A 136 4.31 -15.45 -4.13
CA VAL A 136 2.96 -16.01 -3.94
C VAL A 136 2.16 -15.98 -5.24
N GLN A 137 2.20 -14.89 -6.02
CA GLN A 137 1.51 -14.79 -7.30
C GLN A 137 1.93 -15.91 -8.26
N LYS A 138 3.23 -16.14 -8.39
CA LYS A 138 3.75 -17.22 -9.24
C LYS A 138 3.35 -18.60 -8.75
N LEU A 139 3.38 -18.81 -7.44
CA LEU A 139 2.97 -20.08 -6.83
C LEU A 139 1.49 -20.35 -7.07
N VAL A 140 0.62 -19.37 -6.86
CA VAL A 140 -0.83 -19.50 -7.09
C VAL A 140 -1.11 -19.74 -8.59
N LEU A 141 -0.47 -18.98 -9.49
CA LEU A 141 -0.61 -19.19 -10.94
C LEU A 141 -0.15 -20.58 -11.37
N PHE A 142 0.91 -21.09 -10.79
CA PHE A 142 1.37 -22.46 -11.05
C PHE A 142 0.30 -23.51 -10.69
N PHE A 143 -0.32 -23.37 -9.52
CA PHE A 143 -1.39 -24.28 -9.08
C PHE A 143 -2.64 -24.14 -9.95
N LEU A 144 -3.09 -22.92 -10.26
CA LEU A 144 -4.27 -22.68 -11.09
C LEU A 144 -4.08 -23.19 -12.53
N LYS A 145 -2.90 -22.99 -13.12
CA LYS A 145 -2.60 -23.53 -14.46
C LYS A 145 -2.56 -25.05 -14.47
N LYS A 146 -2.03 -25.69 -13.42
CA LYS A 146 -2.00 -27.14 -13.30
C LYS A 146 -3.43 -27.72 -13.23
N GLU A 147 -4.32 -27.07 -12.47
CA GLU A 147 -5.72 -27.47 -12.35
C GLU A 147 -6.49 -27.27 -13.66
N ASN A 148 -6.34 -26.12 -14.30
CA ASN A 148 -6.98 -25.85 -15.60
C ASN A 148 -6.49 -26.79 -16.72
N SER A 149 -5.22 -27.17 -16.75
CA SER A 149 -4.72 -28.11 -17.74
C SER A 149 -5.33 -29.52 -17.59
N HIS A 150 -5.79 -29.88 -16.41
CA HIS A 150 -6.51 -31.14 -16.19
C HIS A 150 -7.97 -31.05 -16.61
N ASN A 151 -8.59 -29.88 -16.61
CA ASN A 151 -10.00 -29.65 -16.96
C ASN A 151 -10.21 -29.32 -18.44
N LEU A 152 -9.20 -28.80 -19.15
CA LEU A 152 -9.27 -28.39 -20.58
C LEU A 152 -9.36 -29.57 -21.59
N ALA A 153 -9.29 -30.80 -21.12
CA ALA A 153 -9.49 -31.98 -22.00
C ALA A 153 -10.95 -32.19 -22.42
N THR A 154 -11.92 -31.36 -22.00
CA THR A 154 -13.34 -31.70 -22.10
C THR A 154 -14.25 -30.64 -22.75
N ASP A 155 -13.82 -29.39 -23.04
CA ASP A 155 -14.76 -28.35 -23.50
C ASP A 155 -14.29 -27.52 -24.71
N ASN A 156 -15.14 -27.52 -25.77
CA ASN A 156 -15.11 -26.55 -26.86
C ASN A 156 -15.80 -25.24 -26.41
N SER A 157 -15.10 -24.39 -25.71
CA SER A 157 -15.63 -23.11 -25.22
C SER A 157 -15.51 -21.99 -26.26
N SER A 158 -16.49 -21.09 -26.30
CA SER A 158 -16.51 -19.89 -27.14
C SER A 158 -15.32 -18.96 -26.89
N SER A 159 -14.86 -18.22 -27.91
CA SER A 159 -13.67 -17.37 -27.89
C SER A 159 -13.67 -16.32 -26.75
N VAL A 160 -14.84 -15.94 -26.25
CA VAL A 160 -15.01 -14.94 -25.18
C VAL A 160 -14.86 -15.59 -23.81
N GLN A 161 -15.31 -16.83 -23.64
CA GLN A 161 -15.06 -17.63 -22.43
C GLN A 161 -13.56 -17.84 -22.21
N SER A 162 -12.80 -18.00 -23.31
CA SER A 162 -11.34 -18.15 -23.23
C SER A 162 -10.61 -16.91 -22.72
N MET A 163 -11.14 -15.70 -22.93
CA MET A 163 -10.56 -14.47 -22.35
C MET A 163 -10.79 -14.38 -20.83
N LEU A 164 -11.98 -14.71 -20.35
CA LEU A 164 -12.27 -14.78 -18.92
C LEU A 164 -11.38 -15.79 -18.21
N ASP A 165 -11.27 -16.99 -18.79
CA ASP A 165 -10.48 -18.08 -18.24
C ASP A 165 -8.98 -17.77 -18.26
N ALA A 166 -8.54 -16.82 -19.09
CA ALA A 166 -7.16 -16.34 -19.11
C ALA A 166 -6.88 -15.26 -18.05
N TYR A 167 -7.77 -14.26 -17.87
CA TYR A 167 -7.53 -13.12 -16.98
C TYR A 167 -7.95 -13.36 -15.53
N PHE A 168 -8.96 -14.18 -15.28
CA PHE A 168 -9.51 -14.38 -13.95
C PHE A 168 -8.53 -15.08 -12.99
N PRO A 169 -7.78 -16.12 -13.41
CA PRO A 169 -6.73 -16.71 -12.58
C PRO A 169 -5.63 -15.73 -12.19
N GLU A 170 -5.24 -14.82 -13.10
CA GLU A 170 -4.23 -13.82 -12.83
C GLU A 170 -4.71 -12.80 -11.80
N LEU A 171 -5.97 -12.40 -11.89
CA LEU A 171 -6.61 -11.49 -10.92
C LEU A 171 -6.70 -12.13 -9.53
N ILE A 172 -7.11 -13.39 -9.44
CA ILE A 172 -7.15 -14.15 -8.18
C ILE A 172 -5.74 -14.32 -7.61
N ALA A 173 -4.76 -14.65 -8.45
CA ALA A 173 -3.39 -14.82 -8.01
C ALA A 173 -2.79 -13.51 -7.47
N SER A 174 -3.06 -12.39 -8.14
CA SER A 174 -2.64 -11.06 -7.67
C SER A 174 -3.29 -10.68 -6.35
N PHE A 175 -4.59 -10.95 -6.21
CA PHE A 175 -5.33 -10.74 -4.96
C PHE A 175 -4.76 -11.57 -3.80
N ALA A 176 -4.56 -12.86 -4.01
CA ALA A 176 -4.00 -13.76 -2.99
C ALA A 176 -2.57 -13.36 -2.62
N ALA A 177 -1.78 -12.91 -3.59
CA ALA A 177 -0.42 -12.44 -3.38
C ALA A 177 -0.38 -11.18 -2.51
N SER A 178 -1.24 -10.20 -2.79
CA SER A 178 -1.35 -8.98 -1.98
C SER A 178 -1.80 -9.30 -0.55
N LEU A 179 -2.84 -10.12 -0.40
CA LEU A 179 -3.33 -10.53 0.92
C LEU A 179 -2.23 -11.22 1.75
N CYS A 180 -1.50 -12.16 1.17
CA CYS A 180 -0.43 -12.86 1.87
C CYS A 180 0.71 -11.91 2.25
N ALA A 181 1.10 -11.00 1.35
CA ALA A 181 2.15 -10.03 1.61
C ALA A 181 1.75 -9.07 2.75
N ASP A 182 0.53 -8.53 2.72
CA ASP A 182 0.03 -7.62 3.75
C ASP A 182 -0.09 -8.29 5.11
N VAL A 183 -0.58 -9.53 5.18
CA VAL A 183 -0.68 -10.29 6.44
C VAL A 183 0.70 -10.57 7.04
N ILE A 184 1.66 -11.00 6.21
CA ILE A 184 3.02 -11.35 6.66
C ILE A 184 3.79 -10.11 7.10
N LEU A 185 3.66 -9.01 6.35
CA LEU A 185 4.39 -7.77 6.60
C LEU A 185 3.66 -6.80 7.51
N TYR A 186 2.45 -7.13 7.98
CA TYR A 186 1.66 -6.26 8.85
C TYR A 186 2.42 -5.74 10.07
N PRO A 187 3.22 -6.55 10.79
CA PRO A 187 4.05 -6.04 11.89
C PRO A 187 5.05 -4.96 11.47
N LEU A 188 5.65 -5.12 10.28
CA LEU A 188 6.60 -4.14 9.74
C LEU A 188 5.89 -2.88 9.28
N GLU A 189 4.72 -3.02 8.67
CA GLU A 189 3.85 -1.92 8.25
C GLU A 189 3.39 -1.08 9.46
N THR A 190 3.00 -1.73 10.56
CA THR A 190 2.65 -1.04 11.81
C THR A 190 3.81 -0.18 12.33
N VAL A 191 5.03 -0.70 12.32
CA VAL A 191 6.23 0.07 12.71
C VAL A 191 6.44 1.24 11.75
N LEU A 192 6.36 0.99 10.45
CA LEU A 192 6.53 1.99 9.41
C LEU A 192 5.54 3.16 9.56
N HIS A 193 4.25 2.85 9.72
CA HIS A 193 3.22 3.86 9.92
C HIS A 193 3.47 4.70 11.18
N ARG A 194 3.81 4.07 12.30
CA ARG A 194 4.14 4.81 13.55
C ARG A 194 5.31 5.76 13.39
N LEU A 195 6.35 5.37 12.65
CA LEU A 195 7.50 6.22 12.38
C LEU A 195 7.15 7.41 11.48
N HIS A 196 6.33 7.19 10.45
CA HIS A 196 5.94 8.24 9.50
C HIS A 196 4.99 9.28 10.10
N ILE A 197 4.07 8.86 10.98
CA ILE A 197 3.07 9.76 11.59
C ILE A 197 3.55 10.40 12.90
N GLN A 198 4.72 10.03 13.39
CA GLN A 198 5.28 10.59 14.64
C GLN A 198 5.35 12.12 14.58
N GLY A 199 4.89 12.75 15.64
CA GLY A 199 4.92 14.21 15.78
C GLY A 199 3.89 14.96 14.92
N THR A 200 3.00 14.25 14.22
CA THR A 200 1.87 14.87 13.52
C THR A 200 0.71 15.12 14.48
N ARG A 201 -0.10 16.12 14.18
CA ARG A 201 -1.36 16.35 14.88
C ARG A 201 -2.43 15.51 14.21
N THR A 202 -2.91 14.52 14.92
CA THR A 202 -3.89 13.57 14.37
C THR A 202 -5.26 13.79 14.96
N ILE A 203 -6.19 13.23 14.25
CA ILE A 203 -7.58 12.89 14.55
C ILE A 203 -8.14 13.51 15.84
N ILE A 204 -9.34 14.03 15.70
CA ILE A 204 -10.21 14.43 16.80
C ILE A 204 -10.34 13.24 17.74
N ASP A 205 -9.66 13.29 18.88
CA ASP A 205 -9.97 12.37 19.97
C ASP A 205 -11.25 12.84 20.63
N ASN A 206 -12.11 11.90 20.98
CA ASN A 206 -13.35 12.17 21.72
C ASN A 206 -12.95 12.47 23.18
N THR A 207 -12.38 13.64 23.42
CA THR A 207 -12.43 14.23 24.76
C THR A 207 -13.87 14.62 25.04
N ASP A 208 -14.28 14.64 26.29
CA ASP A 208 -15.65 14.99 26.71
C ASP A 208 -16.17 16.33 26.14
N LEU A 209 -15.29 17.14 25.57
CA LEU A 209 -15.56 18.39 24.86
C LEU A 209 -15.63 18.25 23.31
N GLY A 210 -15.36 17.09 22.75
CA GLY A 210 -15.73 16.68 21.38
C GLY A 210 -14.91 17.24 20.22
N TYR A 211 -13.94 18.13 20.43
CA TYR A 211 -13.26 18.84 19.32
C TYR A 211 -11.76 19.11 19.54
N GLU A 212 -11.10 18.41 20.43
CA GLU A 212 -9.66 18.63 20.63
C GLU A 212 -8.83 17.73 19.71
N VAL A 213 -7.85 18.34 19.04
CA VAL A 213 -6.86 17.68 18.21
C VAL A 213 -5.63 17.40 19.05
N LEU A 214 -5.41 16.12 19.39
CA LEU A 214 -4.25 15.71 20.16
C LEU A 214 -3.05 15.46 19.27
N PRO A 215 -1.85 15.96 19.63
CA PRO A 215 -0.63 15.59 18.95
C PRO A 215 -0.26 14.14 19.30
N ILE A 216 0.27 13.39 18.34
CA ILE A 216 0.92 12.11 18.63
C ILE A 216 2.21 12.40 19.42
N ASN A 217 2.20 12.08 20.72
CA ASN A 217 3.30 12.33 21.62
C ASN A 217 4.38 11.25 21.62
N THR A 218 4.33 10.30 20.68
CA THR A 218 5.39 9.30 20.53
C THR A 218 6.68 9.95 20.06
N GLN A 219 7.80 9.49 20.58
CA GLN A 219 9.12 9.95 20.21
C GLN A 219 10.04 8.73 20.09
N TYR A 220 10.11 8.20 18.86
CA TYR A 220 11.01 7.11 18.51
C TYR A 220 12.28 7.69 17.89
N GLU A 221 13.44 7.15 18.24
CA GLU A 221 14.72 7.52 17.62
C GLU A 221 14.94 6.81 16.27
N GLY A 222 14.19 5.75 16.01
CA GLY A 222 14.26 4.96 14.77
C GLY A 222 13.49 3.65 14.86
N MET A 223 13.65 2.83 13.81
CA MET A 223 12.93 1.56 13.67
C MET A 223 13.13 0.60 14.85
N ARG A 224 14.38 0.43 15.31
CA ARG A 224 14.71 -0.48 16.41
C ARG A 224 14.08 -0.04 17.73
N ASP A 225 14.13 1.24 18.00
CA ASP A 225 13.52 1.82 19.21
C ASP A 225 12.00 1.68 19.18
N CYS A 226 11.37 1.96 18.06
CA CYS A 226 9.93 1.75 17.86
C CYS A 226 9.52 0.29 18.13
N ILE A 227 10.24 -0.68 17.58
CA ILE A 227 9.98 -2.12 17.79
C ILE A 227 10.10 -2.48 19.27
N ASN A 228 11.14 -2.02 19.94
CA ASN A 228 11.37 -2.32 21.35
C ASN A 228 10.30 -1.67 22.25
N THR A 229 9.89 -0.46 21.91
CA THR A 229 8.84 0.26 22.65
C THR A 229 7.49 -0.44 22.50
N ILE A 230 7.11 -0.86 21.28
CA ILE A 230 5.88 -1.63 21.05
C ILE A 230 5.91 -2.93 21.86
N LYS A 231 7.03 -3.68 21.83
CA LYS A 231 7.14 -4.93 22.60
C LYS A 231 7.02 -4.71 24.10
N ARG A 232 7.60 -3.63 24.61
CA ARG A 232 7.59 -3.33 26.05
C ARG A 232 6.22 -2.84 26.54
N GLU A 233 5.57 -1.97 25.78
CA GLU A 233 4.34 -1.29 26.21
C GLU A 233 3.06 -2.02 25.81
N GLU A 234 3.05 -2.64 24.65
CA GLU A 234 1.85 -3.25 24.07
C GLU A 234 1.97 -4.77 23.88
N GLY A 235 3.17 -5.31 24.04
CA GLY A 235 3.45 -6.71 23.76
C GLY A 235 3.45 -7.04 22.26
N VAL A 236 3.50 -8.34 21.93
CA VAL A 236 3.54 -8.81 20.53
C VAL A 236 2.25 -8.49 19.78
N LEU A 237 1.11 -8.46 20.45
CA LEU A 237 -0.18 -8.13 19.83
C LEU A 237 -0.27 -6.65 19.43
N GLY A 238 0.57 -5.78 19.98
CA GLY A 238 0.69 -4.38 19.58
C GLY A 238 1.03 -4.18 18.09
N PHE A 239 1.76 -5.13 17.50
CA PHE A 239 2.09 -5.09 16.07
C PHE A 239 0.90 -5.38 15.16
N TYR A 240 -0.15 -6.00 15.67
CA TYR A 240 -1.37 -6.35 14.93
C TYR A 240 -2.55 -5.43 15.26
N LYS A 241 -2.30 -4.30 15.94
CA LYS A 241 -3.34 -3.29 16.16
C LYS A 241 -3.85 -2.75 14.84
N GLY A 242 -5.19 -2.79 14.66
CA GLY A 242 -5.83 -2.36 13.42
C GLY A 242 -5.97 -3.45 12.35
N PHE A 243 -5.46 -4.66 12.57
CA PHE A 243 -5.55 -5.77 11.61
C PHE A 243 -6.99 -6.08 11.15
N GLY A 244 -7.99 -5.81 11.99
CA GLY A 244 -9.40 -5.92 11.61
C GLY A 244 -9.78 -5.06 10.40
N ALA A 245 -9.10 -3.94 10.16
CA ALA A 245 -9.33 -3.10 8.98
C ALA A 245 -8.88 -3.81 7.70
N VAL A 246 -7.76 -4.53 7.75
CA VAL A 246 -7.26 -5.34 6.62
C VAL A 246 -8.28 -6.45 6.29
N VAL A 247 -8.82 -7.13 7.30
CA VAL A 247 -9.85 -8.15 7.09
C VAL A 247 -11.07 -7.56 6.37
N VAL A 248 -11.55 -6.39 6.80
CA VAL A 248 -12.67 -5.70 6.14
C VAL A 248 -12.31 -5.30 4.72
N GLN A 249 -11.12 -4.74 4.50
CA GLN A 249 -10.62 -4.34 3.16
C GLN A 249 -10.65 -5.53 2.20
N TYR A 250 -10.08 -6.67 2.59
CA TYR A 250 -10.01 -7.85 1.73
C TYR A 250 -11.36 -8.52 1.55
N THR A 251 -12.25 -8.47 2.55
CA THR A 251 -13.63 -8.95 2.40
C THR A 251 -14.40 -8.14 1.35
N LEU A 252 -14.27 -6.80 1.38
CA LEU A 252 -14.85 -5.93 0.36
C LEU A 252 -14.25 -6.19 -1.01
N HIS A 253 -12.94 -6.42 -1.10
CA HIS A 253 -12.26 -6.74 -2.35
C HIS A 253 -12.79 -8.05 -2.96
N VAL A 254 -12.96 -9.11 -2.15
CA VAL A 254 -13.60 -10.36 -2.60
C VAL A 254 -15.02 -10.10 -3.12
N ALA A 255 -15.81 -9.29 -2.43
CA ALA A 255 -17.16 -8.95 -2.86
C ALA A 255 -17.16 -8.24 -4.24
N ILE A 256 -16.24 -7.30 -4.44
CA ILE A 256 -16.07 -6.60 -5.72
C ILE A 256 -15.65 -7.58 -6.83
N LEU A 257 -14.71 -8.48 -6.57
CA LEU A 257 -14.28 -9.49 -7.53
C LEU A 257 -15.43 -10.41 -7.95
N GLN A 258 -16.24 -10.87 -6.99
CA GLN A 258 -17.42 -11.70 -7.28
C GLN A 258 -18.48 -10.92 -8.07
N PHE A 259 -18.74 -9.67 -7.72
CA PHE A 259 -19.66 -8.81 -8.45
C PHE A 259 -19.18 -8.59 -9.89
N THR A 260 -17.91 -8.31 -10.09
CA THR A 260 -17.30 -8.14 -11.43
C THR A 260 -17.45 -9.41 -12.27
N LYS A 261 -17.24 -10.58 -11.66
CA LYS A 261 -17.43 -11.88 -12.34
C LYS A 261 -18.88 -12.07 -12.81
N ILE A 262 -19.85 -11.80 -11.93
CA ILE A 262 -21.28 -11.94 -12.24
C ILE A 262 -21.68 -10.95 -13.34
N LEU A 263 -21.29 -9.68 -13.21
CA LEU A 263 -21.59 -8.64 -14.20
C LEU A 263 -21.06 -9.02 -15.57
N TYR A 264 -19.81 -9.48 -15.64
CA TYR A 264 -19.17 -9.85 -16.89
C TYR A 264 -19.84 -11.07 -17.53
N SER A 265 -20.17 -12.11 -16.74
CA SER A 265 -20.88 -13.30 -17.26
C SER A 265 -22.28 -12.94 -17.80
N THR A 266 -23.00 -12.04 -17.12
CA THR A 266 -24.34 -11.58 -17.54
C THR A 266 -24.27 -10.75 -18.84
N LEU A 267 -23.26 -9.87 -18.94
CA LEU A 267 -23.07 -9.09 -20.18
C LEU A 267 -22.77 -9.99 -21.39
N LEU A 268 -21.99 -11.04 -21.19
CA LEU A 268 -21.67 -12.00 -22.26
C LEU A 268 -22.90 -12.81 -22.72
N GLN A 269 -23.77 -13.22 -21.78
CA GLN A 269 -24.99 -13.91 -22.10
C GLN A 269 -25.97 -13.06 -22.91
N ASN A 270 -25.94 -11.73 -22.73
CA ASN A 270 -26.80 -10.78 -23.44
C ASN A 270 -26.27 -10.39 -24.85
N VAL A 271 -25.00 -10.66 -25.14
CA VAL A 271 -24.35 -10.32 -26.43
C VAL A 271 -24.26 -11.52 -27.34
N SER A 272 -24.39 -12.75 -26.82
CA SER A 272 -24.45 -14.00 -27.59
C SER A 272 -25.89 -14.31 -27.98
#